data_d2be3520d233eb56cc80b98218b45e12
#
_entry.id   d2be3520d233eb56cc80b98218b45e12
#
_cell.length_a   1.000
_cell.length_b   1.000
_cell.length_c   1.000
_cell.angle_alpha   90.00
_cell.angle_beta   90.00
_cell.angle_gamma   90.00
#
_symmetry.space_group_name_H-M   'P 1'
#
loop_
_entity.id
_entity.type
_entity.pdbx_description
1 polymer ?
#
loop_
_entity_poly.entity_id
_entity_poly.type
_entity_poly.pdbx_seq_one_letter_code
_entity_poly.pdbx_strand_id
1 'polypeptide(L)'
;VIVCSNCAATVARKIADHFDEEILRQFPNVDAVVPLIHQSGCGLERTGADIDNLRQLIAGTVKHPNMYGAVIVALGCEVVNIDTLIDMKELKGTNIRRLVIQEEGGSRKSVEKGIKMIADMLPEANKIHRQPVPISELKVGMECGGSDTFSSIGANPALGKAMDKLCKEGGSCVLTEPTELIGCEGAIVRRAKDRETAQKVIDMMQYWLKEGEGRDCQIYGKVSPGNNAGGISNVLEKALGSAKKGGSTPLNDVIWYAEPLTQSGFNIMNSPSYDPMSAAGLFASGCNMLAFT
;
A
#
# COMPACT_ATOMS: atom_id res chain seq x y z
N VAL A 1 1.14 -6.20 14.10
CA VAL A 1 1.35 -5.13 15.09
C VAL A 1 1.55 -3.83 14.34
N ILE A 2 0.65 -2.86 14.49
CA ILE A 2 0.63 -1.61 13.70
C ILE A 2 0.90 -0.44 14.62
N VAL A 3 1.70 0.54 14.18
CA VAL A 3 1.99 1.74 14.98
C VAL A 3 1.19 2.96 14.51
N CYS A 4 0.79 3.82 15.47
CA CYS A 4 0.25 5.14 15.16
C CYS A 4 1.34 6.19 14.92
N SER A 5 2.55 5.95 15.42
CA SER A 5 3.72 6.81 15.18
C SER A 5 5.02 6.02 15.27
N ASN A 6 6.07 6.57 14.66
CA ASN A 6 7.42 5.99 14.75
C ASN A 6 7.93 5.82 16.20
N CYS A 7 7.43 6.63 17.14
CA CYS A 7 7.78 6.52 18.56
C CYS A 7 7.45 5.14 19.16
N ALA A 8 6.46 4.44 18.62
CA ALA A 8 6.07 3.10 19.03
C ALA A 8 6.77 1.97 18.25
N ALA A 9 7.54 2.28 17.21
CA ALA A 9 8.08 1.30 16.25
C ALA A 9 8.93 0.20 16.91
N THR A 10 9.81 0.56 17.85
CA THR A 10 10.64 -0.42 18.55
C THR A 10 9.83 -1.39 19.41
N VAL A 11 8.75 -0.90 20.05
CA VAL A 11 7.84 -1.75 20.82
C VAL A 11 7.12 -2.71 19.90
N ALA A 12 6.59 -2.23 18.78
CA ALA A 12 5.90 -3.05 17.79
C ALA A 12 6.80 -4.15 17.20
N ARG A 13 8.05 -3.81 16.84
CA ARG A 13 9.04 -4.81 16.37
C ARG A 13 9.28 -5.88 17.41
N LYS A 14 9.58 -5.50 18.66
CA LYS A 14 9.84 -6.47 19.73
C LYS A 14 8.65 -7.38 20.04
N ILE A 15 7.43 -6.88 19.87
CA ILE A 15 6.23 -7.72 19.99
C ILE A 15 6.17 -8.72 18.84
N ALA A 16 6.37 -8.27 17.60
CA ALA A 16 6.27 -9.13 16.43
C ALA A 16 7.42 -10.15 16.37
N ASP A 17 8.67 -9.72 16.62
CA ASP A 17 9.88 -10.56 16.59
C ASP A 17 9.85 -11.68 17.62
N HIS A 18 8.99 -11.58 18.66
CA HIS A 18 8.78 -12.67 19.62
C HIS A 18 8.15 -13.91 18.97
N PHE A 19 7.33 -13.72 17.92
CA PHE A 19 6.60 -14.79 17.25
C PHE A 19 7.40 -15.30 16.03
N ASP A 20 8.49 -15.97 16.31
CA ASP A 20 9.35 -16.58 15.32
C ASP A 20 8.76 -17.89 14.74
N GLU A 21 9.47 -18.51 13.81
CA GLU A 21 9.02 -19.77 13.20
C GLU A 21 8.84 -20.91 14.20
N GLU A 22 9.59 -20.92 15.30
CA GLU A 22 9.48 -21.98 16.32
C GLU A 22 8.15 -21.88 17.07
N ILE A 23 7.76 -20.67 17.47
CA ILE A 23 6.47 -20.41 18.12
C ILE A 23 5.32 -20.66 17.15
N LEU A 24 5.43 -20.14 15.90
CA LEU A 24 4.37 -20.23 14.91
C LEU A 24 4.17 -21.65 14.35
N ARG A 25 5.12 -22.58 14.51
CA ARG A 25 4.89 -24.02 14.18
C ARG A 25 3.67 -24.62 14.91
N GLN A 26 3.30 -24.08 16.05
CA GLN A 26 2.10 -24.51 16.79
C GLN A 26 0.79 -23.99 16.15
N PHE A 27 0.90 -23.04 15.21
CA PHE A 27 -0.22 -22.36 14.55
C PHE A 27 -0.07 -22.41 13.02
N PRO A 28 -0.14 -23.58 12.38
CA PRO A 28 0.24 -23.79 10.98
C PRO A 28 -0.61 -23.01 9.96
N ASN A 29 -1.75 -22.46 10.35
CA ASN A 29 -2.59 -21.61 9.49
C ASN A 29 -2.29 -20.11 9.67
N VAL A 30 -1.32 -19.75 10.52
CA VAL A 30 -0.85 -18.38 10.70
C VAL A 30 0.52 -18.24 10.06
N ASP A 31 0.61 -17.48 8.99
CA ASP A 31 1.86 -17.35 8.23
C ASP A 31 2.92 -16.50 8.97
N ALA A 32 2.49 -15.41 9.64
CA ALA A 32 3.40 -14.52 10.36
C ALA A 32 2.67 -13.58 11.33
N VAL A 33 3.43 -13.02 12.27
CA VAL A 33 3.09 -11.81 13.01
C VAL A 33 4.01 -10.71 12.51
N VAL A 34 3.46 -9.72 11.80
CA VAL A 34 4.24 -8.68 11.12
C VAL A 34 4.18 -7.33 11.83
N PRO A 35 5.31 -6.62 11.97
CA PRO A 35 5.33 -5.25 12.45
C PRO A 35 5.14 -4.29 11.27
N LEU A 36 4.03 -3.56 11.26
CA LEU A 36 3.77 -2.50 10.29
C LEU A 36 4.14 -1.15 10.91
N ILE A 37 5.30 -0.67 10.54
CA ILE A 37 5.91 0.54 11.09
C ILE A 37 6.13 1.58 10.00
N HIS A 38 6.11 2.84 10.39
CA HIS A 38 6.40 3.98 9.52
C HIS A 38 7.18 5.06 10.28
N GLN A 39 7.67 6.06 9.57
CA GLN A 39 8.50 7.13 10.14
C GLN A 39 7.73 8.42 10.46
N SER A 40 6.41 8.37 10.47
CA SER A 40 5.51 9.51 10.65
C SER A 40 4.68 9.39 11.94
N GLY A 41 3.60 10.17 12.03
CA GLY A 41 2.58 10.09 13.10
C GLY A 41 2.76 11.11 14.23
N CYS A 42 3.98 11.66 14.42
CA CYS A 42 4.25 12.72 15.35
C CYS A 42 4.58 14.02 14.58
N GLY A 43 4.05 15.15 15.01
CA GLY A 43 4.28 16.43 14.35
C GLY A 43 3.51 16.65 13.03
N LEU A 44 2.56 15.80 12.72
CA LEU A 44 1.63 16.01 11.60
C LEU A 44 0.58 17.06 11.95
N GLU A 45 0.03 17.71 10.94
CA GLU A 45 -1.19 18.48 11.08
C GLU A 45 -2.36 17.57 11.48
N ARG A 46 -3.34 18.12 12.19
CA ARG A 46 -4.51 17.35 12.66
C ARG A 46 -5.51 17.02 11.55
N THR A 47 -5.40 17.72 10.44
CA THR A 47 -6.25 17.59 9.24
C THR A 47 -5.37 17.69 7.99
N GLY A 48 -5.86 17.20 6.86
CA GLY A 48 -5.15 17.29 5.59
C GLY A 48 -4.67 15.92 5.09
N ALA A 49 -4.09 15.91 3.89
CA ALA A 49 -3.78 14.70 3.16
C ALA A 49 -2.83 13.74 3.91
N ASP A 50 -1.80 14.26 4.58
CA ASP A 50 -0.79 13.44 5.25
C ASP A 50 -1.38 12.58 6.37
N ILE A 51 -2.18 13.20 7.25
CA ILE A 51 -2.81 12.47 8.36
C ILE A 51 -3.92 11.54 7.86
N ASP A 52 -4.66 11.94 6.83
CA ASP A 52 -5.75 11.14 6.26
C ASP A 52 -5.19 9.93 5.51
N ASN A 53 -4.09 10.07 4.78
CA ASN A 53 -3.35 8.97 4.16
C ASN A 53 -2.85 7.97 5.21
N LEU A 54 -2.30 8.44 6.34
CA LEU A 54 -1.84 7.56 7.41
C LEU A 54 -3.01 6.81 8.08
N ARG A 55 -4.10 7.50 8.35
CA ARG A 55 -5.33 6.87 8.89
C ARG A 55 -5.89 5.84 7.91
N GLN A 56 -5.88 6.17 6.62
CA GLN A 56 -6.38 5.27 5.57
C GLN A 56 -5.50 4.02 5.44
N LEU A 57 -4.16 4.20 5.47
CA LEU A 57 -3.20 3.11 5.44
C LEU A 57 -3.42 2.13 6.60
N ILE A 58 -3.53 2.64 7.83
CA ILE A 58 -3.76 1.80 9.01
C ILE A 58 -5.11 1.06 8.90
N ALA A 59 -6.16 1.79 8.54
CA ALA A 59 -7.50 1.22 8.44
C ALA A 59 -7.63 0.17 7.34
N GLY A 60 -7.09 0.44 6.16
CA GLY A 60 -7.08 -0.50 5.04
C GLY A 60 -6.29 -1.76 5.37
N THR A 61 -5.15 -1.61 6.03
CA THR A 61 -4.37 -2.75 6.52
C THR A 61 -5.15 -3.62 7.49
N VAL A 62 -5.83 -3.02 8.47
CA VAL A 62 -6.66 -3.77 9.43
C VAL A 62 -7.81 -4.50 8.75
N LYS A 63 -8.40 -3.90 7.73
CA LYS A 63 -9.53 -4.47 6.97
C LYS A 63 -9.10 -5.48 5.89
N HIS A 64 -7.79 -5.64 5.66
CA HIS A 64 -7.32 -6.52 4.60
C HIS A 64 -7.71 -7.98 4.86
N PRO A 65 -8.23 -8.71 3.85
CA PRO A 65 -8.73 -10.10 4.04
C PRO A 65 -7.70 -11.09 4.58
N ASN A 66 -6.40 -10.85 4.33
CA ASN A 66 -5.32 -11.70 4.83
C ASN A 66 -4.85 -11.32 6.25
N MET A 67 -5.51 -10.34 6.89
CA MET A 67 -5.20 -9.93 8.26
C MET A 67 -6.30 -10.43 9.20
N TYR A 68 -5.94 -11.34 10.09
CA TYR A 68 -6.88 -11.84 11.12
C TYR A 68 -7.24 -10.76 12.13
N GLY A 69 -6.26 -9.97 12.53
CA GLY A 69 -6.45 -8.92 13.52
C GLY A 69 -5.19 -8.10 13.72
N ALA A 70 -5.26 -7.10 14.58
CA ALA A 70 -4.16 -6.18 14.83
C ALA A 70 -4.07 -5.75 16.30
N VAL A 71 -2.83 -5.61 16.79
CA VAL A 71 -2.52 -4.79 17.96
C VAL A 71 -2.05 -3.43 17.43
N ILE A 72 -2.83 -2.39 17.69
CA ILE A 72 -2.46 -1.01 17.34
C ILE A 72 -1.73 -0.40 18.52
N VAL A 73 -0.47 -0.02 18.29
CA VAL A 73 0.43 0.50 19.32
C VAL A 73 0.62 2.00 19.15
N ALA A 74 0.27 2.74 20.18
CA ALA A 74 0.47 4.18 20.30
C ALA A 74 1.48 4.51 21.39
N LEU A 75 2.18 5.63 21.28
CA LEU A 75 2.95 6.18 22.41
C LEU A 75 2.02 6.80 23.47
N GLY A 76 1.03 7.58 23.00
CA GLY A 76 0.03 8.27 23.81
C GLY A 76 -0.02 9.79 23.65
N CYS A 77 0.84 10.38 22.80
CA CYS A 77 0.86 11.82 22.51
C CYS A 77 0.87 12.15 21.00
N GLU A 78 0.77 11.15 20.14
CA GLU A 78 0.72 11.33 18.70
C GLU A 78 -0.63 11.89 18.21
N VAL A 79 -0.62 12.41 16.98
CA VAL A 79 -1.81 13.01 16.38
C VAL A 79 -2.85 11.94 15.98
N VAL A 80 -2.40 10.75 15.60
CA VAL A 80 -3.29 9.61 15.28
C VAL A 80 -3.70 8.91 16.56
N ASN A 81 -4.83 9.32 17.13
CA ASN A 81 -5.43 8.66 18.29
C ASN A 81 -6.17 7.38 17.85
N ILE A 82 -5.96 6.26 18.57
CA ILE A 82 -6.53 4.94 18.23
C ILE A 82 -8.06 4.97 18.26
N ASP A 83 -8.65 5.54 19.29
CA ASP A 83 -10.10 5.53 19.49
C ASP A 83 -10.78 6.36 18.38
N THR A 84 -10.22 7.53 18.07
CA THR A 84 -10.68 8.36 16.95
C THR A 84 -10.52 7.64 15.60
N LEU A 85 -9.41 6.93 15.40
CA LEU A 85 -9.18 6.14 14.19
C LEU A 85 -10.23 5.04 14.02
N ILE A 86 -10.56 4.32 15.11
CA ILE A 86 -11.58 3.27 15.11
C ILE A 86 -12.94 3.83 14.73
N ASP A 87 -13.32 4.96 15.29
CA ASP A 87 -14.61 5.61 15.00
C ASP A 87 -14.66 6.18 13.59
N MET A 88 -13.66 6.94 13.15
CA MET A 88 -13.62 7.59 11.84
C MET A 88 -13.55 6.63 10.66
N LYS A 89 -12.93 5.47 10.84
CA LYS A 89 -12.70 4.50 9.77
C LYS A 89 -13.59 3.24 9.89
N GLU A 90 -14.58 3.29 10.75
CA GLU A 90 -15.54 2.19 10.94
C GLU A 90 -14.85 0.84 11.22
N LEU A 91 -13.88 0.84 12.13
CA LEU A 91 -13.14 -0.35 12.51
C LEU A 91 -13.79 -1.12 13.66
N LYS A 92 -14.96 -0.68 14.14
CA LYS A 92 -15.74 -1.40 15.15
C LYS A 92 -16.13 -2.79 14.61
N GLY A 93 -15.91 -3.81 15.43
CA GLY A 93 -16.20 -5.20 15.05
C GLY A 93 -15.03 -5.92 14.37
N THR A 94 -13.94 -5.23 14.02
CA THR A 94 -12.70 -5.89 13.62
C THR A 94 -11.92 -6.39 14.84
N ASN A 95 -11.05 -7.38 14.65
CA ASN A 95 -10.27 -7.97 15.75
C ASN A 95 -9.06 -7.08 16.11
N ILE A 96 -9.33 -5.91 16.69
CA ILE A 96 -8.31 -4.96 17.12
C ILE A 96 -8.09 -5.04 18.64
N ARG A 97 -6.83 -4.88 19.03
CA ARG A 97 -6.41 -4.62 20.41
C ARG A 97 -5.68 -3.29 20.48
N ARG A 98 -6.01 -2.48 21.47
CA ARG A 98 -5.42 -1.17 21.74
C ARG A 98 -4.29 -1.30 22.76
N LEU A 99 -3.13 -0.71 22.47
CA LEU A 99 -1.98 -0.69 23.36
C LEU A 99 -1.34 0.71 23.37
N VAL A 100 -1.35 1.41 24.49
CA VAL A 100 -0.75 2.74 24.63
C VAL A 100 0.39 2.68 25.63
N ILE A 101 1.61 2.96 25.16
CA ILE A 101 2.85 2.77 25.92
C ILE A 101 2.87 3.58 27.24
N GLN A 102 2.39 4.81 27.21
CA GLN A 102 2.35 5.67 28.40
C GLN A 102 1.35 5.16 29.45
N GLU A 103 0.25 4.56 29.04
CA GLU A 103 -0.75 3.98 29.94
C GLU A 103 -0.25 2.68 30.60
N GLU A 104 0.61 1.92 29.92
CA GLU A 104 1.16 0.66 30.44
C GLU A 104 2.37 0.87 31.37
N GLY A 105 2.84 2.10 31.52
CA GLY A 105 4.00 2.41 32.35
C GLY A 105 5.35 2.09 31.72
N GLY A 106 5.44 2.17 30.38
CA GLY A 106 6.66 2.14 29.60
C GLY A 106 6.83 0.95 28.69
N SER A 107 7.89 1.01 27.87
CA SER A 107 8.11 0.12 26.74
C SER A 107 8.19 -1.38 27.11
N ARG A 108 8.87 -1.73 28.23
CA ARG A 108 9.01 -3.13 28.63
C ARG A 108 7.66 -3.79 28.92
N LYS A 109 6.86 -3.13 29.75
CA LYS A 109 5.50 -3.62 30.09
C LYS A 109 4.60 -3.68 28.85
N SER A 110 4.73 -2.71 27.95
CA SER A 110 3.99 -2.69 26.69
C SER A 110 4.34 -3.87 25.79
N VAL A 111 5.63 -4.24 25.70
CA VAL A 111 6.06 -5.42 24.95
C VAL A 111 5.46 -6.68 25.55
N GLU A 112 5.60 -6.88 26.87
CA GLU A 112 5.04 -8.05 27.59
C GLU A 112 3.51 -8.18 27.36
N LYS A 113 2.79 -7.06 27.48
CA LYS A 113 1.33 -7.02 27.26
C LYS A 113 0.96 -7.27 25.78
N GLY A 114 1.70 -6.65 24.85
CA GLY A 114 1.47 -6.83 23.41
C GLY A 114 1.70 -8.27 22.95
N ILE A 115 2.75 -8.93 23.46
CA ILE A 115 2.98 -10.36 23.23
C ILE A 115 1.78 -11.18 23.70
N LYS A 116 1.31 -10.93 24.93
CA LYS A 116 0.12 -11.62 25.43
C LYS A 116 -1.11 -11.37 24.54
N MET A 117 -1.34 -10.13 24.11
CA MET A 117 -2.47 -9.82 23.23
C MET A 117 -2.42 -10.60 21.91
N ILE A 118 -1.25 -10.74 21.28
CA ILE A 118 -1.10 -11.56 20.07
C ILE A 118 -1.27 -13.04 20.40
N ALA A 119 -0.61 -13.55 21.44
CA ALA A 119 -0.74 -14.95 21.85
C ALA A 119 -2.21 -15.35 22.08
N ASP A 120 -3.01 -14.47 22.67
CA ASP A 120 -4.44 -14.70 22.89
C ASP A 120 -5.27 -14.72 21.57
N MET A 121 -4.73 -14.17 20.46
CA MET A 121 -5.37 -14.16 19.14
C MET A 121 -5.02 -15.41 18.30
N LEU A 122 -3.82 -15.96 18.45
CA LEU A 122 -3.30 -17.02 17.59
C LEU A 122 -4.17 -18.28 17.55
N PRO A 123 -4.75 -18.81 18.65
CA PRO A 123 -5.60 -20.00 18.59
C PRO A 123 -6.83 -19.83 17.69
N GLU A 124 -7.45 -18.65 17.71
CA GLU A 124 -8.61 -18.37 16.87
C GLU A 124 -8.20 -18.10 15.42
N ALA A 125 -7.10 -17.37 15.20
CA ALA A 125 -6.52 -17.16 13.88
C ALA A 125 -6.18 -18.50 13.20
N ASN A 126 -5.64 -19.44 13.95
CA ASN A 126 -5.26 -20.77 13.46
C ASN A 126 -6.45 -21.67 13.06
N LYS A 127 -7.67 -21.31 13.42
CA LYS A 127 -8.89 -22.02 12.95
C LYS A 127 -9.29 -21.67 11.53
N ILE A 128 -8.72 -20.60 10.97
CA ILE A 128 -9.01 -20.17 9.61
C ILE A 128 -8.20 -21.01 8.63
N HIS A 129 -8.88 -21.58 7.65
CA HIS A 129 -8.27 -22.38 6.60
C HIS A 129 -8.39 -21.68 5.25
N ARG A 130 -7.37 -21.82 4.42
CA ARG A 130 -7.40 -21.35 3.03
C ARG A 130 -8.50 -22.07 2.26
N GLN A 131 -9.25 -21.31 1.48
CA GLN A 131 -10.34 -21.83 0.64
C GLN A 131 -10.03 -21.53 -0.84
N PRO A 132 -10.43 -22.41 -1.77
CA PRO A 132 -10.42 -22.09 -3.18
C PRO A 132 -11.31 -20.88 -3.45
N VAL A 133 -10.78 -19.92 -4.16
CA VAL A 133 -11.50 -18.70 -4.60
C VAL A 133 -11.38 -18.55 -6.11
N PRO A 134 -12.36 -17.92 -6.77
CA PRO A 134 -12.25 -17.62 -8.20
C PRO A 134 -11.12 -16.59 -8.45
N ILE A 135 -10.58 -16.62 -9.67
CA ILE A 135 -9.49 -15.71 -10.06
C ILE A 135 -9.89 -14.22 -9.97
N SER A 136 -11.19 -13.93 -9.98
CA SER A 136 -11.73 -12.57 -9.78
C SER A 136 -11.38 -11.97 -8.42
N GLU A 137 -11.02 -12.80 -7.43
CA GLU A 137 -10.55 -12.33 -6.13
C GLU A 137 -9.06 -11.94 -6.14
N LEU A 138 -8.34 -12.24 -7.23
CA LEU A 138 -6.94 -11.84 -7.37
C LEU A 138 -6.84 -10.35 -7.73
N LYS A 139 -6.15 -9.61 -6.87
CA LYS A 139 -5.88 -8.17 -7.00
C LYS A 139 -4.38 -7.95 -6.99
N VAL A 140 -3.81 -7.59 -8.14
CA VAL A 140 -2.36 -7.45 -8.32
C VAL A 140 -1.97 -5.98 -8.33
N GLY A 141 -1.18 -5.56 -7.35
CA GLY A 141 -0.50 -4.27 -7.36
C GLY A 141 0.75 -4.33 -8.24
N MET A 142 1.03 -3.26 -8.98
CA MET A 142 2.15 -3.18 -9.91
C MET A 142 3.01 -1.96 -9.59
N GLU A 143 4.31 -2.18 -9.47
CA GLU A 143 5.31 -1.17 -9.17
C GLU A 143 6.54 -1.28 -10.08
N CYS A 144 7.36 -0.22 -10.10
CA CYS A 144 8.65 -0.23 -10.74
C CYS A 144 9.69 -0.87 -9.81
N GLY A 145 10.36 -1.93 -10.27
CA GLY A 145 11.49 -2.53 -9.54
C GLY A 145 12.82 -1.87 -9.87
N GLY A 146 12.97 -1.41 -11.11
CA GLY A 146 14.12 -0.67 -11.58
C GLY A 146 14.05 -0.51 -13.09
N SER A 147 13.92 0.74 -13.57
CA SER A 147 13.70 1.01 -14.98
C SER A 147 14.98 0.92 -15.80
N ASP A 148 14.96 0.11 -16.85
CA ASP A 148 15.96 0.05 -17.92
C ASP A 148 15.28 -0.13 -19.28
N THR A 149 16.05 -0.14 -20.35
CA THR A 149 15.50 -0.32 -21.70
C THR A 149 14.79 -1.68 -21.84
N PHE A 150 15.33 -2.75 -21.26
CA PHE A 150 14.77 -4.10 -21.39
C PHE A 150 13.49 -4.27 -20.58
N SER A 151 13.38 -3.61 -19.41
CA SER A 151 12.12 -3.58 -18.67
C SER A 151 11.03 -2.89 -19.48
N SER A 152 11.35 -1.80 -20.18
CA SER A 152 10.40 -1.03 -20.99
C SER A 152 9.85 -1.79 -22.21
N ILE A 153 10.69 -2.61 -22.86
CA ILE A 153 10.31 -3.34 -24.09
C ILE A 153 9.96 -4.81 -23.86
N GLY A 154 10.34 -5.38 -22.72
CA GLY A 154 10.16 -6.80 -22.39
C GLY A 154 9.29 -7.01 -21.15
N ALA A 155 9.82 -6.76 -19.94
CA ALA A 155 9.17 -7.11 -18.69
C ALA A 155 7.84 -6.35 -18.46
N ASN A 156 7.82 -5.03 -18.65
CA ASN A 156 6.60 -4.23 -18.46
C ASN A 156 5.48 -4.63 -19.45
N PRO A 157 5.73 -4.78 -20.76
CA PRO A 157 4.72 -5.30 -21.68
C PRO A 157 4.24 -6.72 -21.36
N ALA A 158 5.15 -7.61 -20.89
CA ALA A 158 4.77 -8.97 -20.49
C ALA A 158 3.84 -8.95 -19.26
N LEU A 159 4.18 -8.16 -18.25
CA LEU A 159 3.30 -7.93 -17.10
C LEU A 159 1.95 -7.36 -17.54
N GLY A 160 1.95 -6.35 -18.41
CA GLY A 160 0.72 -5.77 -18.97
C GLY A 160 -0.17 -6.80 -19.67
N LYS A 161 0.42 -7.73 -20.43
CA LYS A 161 -0.33 -8.82 -21.04
C LYS A 161 -0.89 -9.83 -20.03
N ALA A 162 -0.16 -10.11 -18.97
CA ALA A 162 -0.67 -10.92 -17.86
C ALA A 162 -1.87 -10.23 -17.18
N MET A 163 -1.78 -8.92 -16.96
CA MET A 163 -2.85 -8.12 -16.37
C MET A 163 -4.09 -8.04 -17.30
N ASP A 164 -3.90 -7.88 -18.60
CA ASP A 164 -5.02 -7.95 -19.56
C ASP A 164 -5.79 -9.28 -19.44
N LYS A 165 -5.08 -10.40 -19.28
CA LYS A 165 -5.71 -11.72 -19.07
C LYS A 165 -6.42 -11.79 -17.71
N LEU A 166 -5.78 -11.32 -16.63
CA LEU A 166 -6.38 -11.28 -15.31
C LEU A 166 -7.69 -10.47 -15.31
N CYS A 167 -7.66 -9.28 -15.89
CA CYS A 167 -8.85 -8.42 -15.98
C CYS A 167 -9.97 -9.06 -16.78
N LYS A 168 -9.63 -9.79 -17.86
CA LYS A 168 -10.63 -10.54 -18.67
C LYS A 168 -11.34 -11.63 -17.87
N GLU A 169 -10.64 -12.25 -16.92
CA GLU A 169 -11.19 -13.28 -16.02
C GLU A 169 -11.85 -12.68 -14.77
N GLY A 170 -12.03 -11.34 -14.72
CA GLY A 170 -12.72 -10.62 -13.63
C GLY A 170 -11.82 -10.19 -12.49
N GLY A 171 -10.53 -10.50 -12.51
CA GLY A 171 -9.57 -10.02 -11.51
C GLY A 171 -9.25 -8.54 -11.67
N SER A 172 -8.40 -8.04 -10.79
CA SER A 172 -8.05 -6.62 -10.75
C SER A 172 -6.54 -6.41 -10.77
N CYS A 173 -6.13 -5.31 -11.39
CA CYS A 173 -4.75 -4.83 -11.27
C CYS A 173 -4.72 -3.34 -10.99
N VAL A 174 -3.72 -2.92 -10.20
CA VAL A 174 -3.56 -1.53 -9.76
C VAL A 174 -2.14 -1.08 -10.05
N LEU A 175 -1.99 -0.10 -10.93
CA LEU A 175 -0.71 0.55 -11.21
C LEU A 175 -0.50 1.71 -10.22
N THR A 176 0.69 1.82 -9.67
CA THR A 176 1.11 2.91 -8.77
C THR A 176 2.07 3.87 -9.44
N GLU A 177 2.64 4.77 -8.67
CA GLU A 177 3.71 5.67 -9.07
C GLU A 177 3.34 6.61 -10.23
N PRO A 178 2.27 7.41 -10.08
CA PRO A 178 1.79 8.27 -11.15
C PRO A 178 2.82 9.28 -11.65
N THR A 179 3.81 9.67 -10.83
CA THR A 179 4.91 10.54 -11.27
C THR A 179 5.77 9.89 -12.37
N GLU A 180 5.79 8.56 -12.43
CA GLU A 180 6.43 7.82 -13.52
C GLU A 180 5.61 7.75 -14.82
N LEU A 181 4.38 8.28 -14.81
CA LEU A 181 3.51 8.37 -15.98
C LEU A 181 3.47 9.77 -16.58
N ILE A 182 4.15 10.76 -15.97
CA ILE A 182 4.23 12.14 -16.44
C ILE A 182 4.91 12.17 -17.81
N GLY A 183 4.25 12.80 -18.77
CA GLY A 183 4.64 12.84 -20.19
C GLY A 183 3.88 11.86 -21.08
N CYS A 184 3.17 10.88 -20.50
CA CYS A 184 2.29 9.97 -21.25
C CYS A 184 0.81 10.02 -20.81
N GLU A 185 0.39 11.08 -20.12
CA GLU A 185 -0.97 11.29 -19.59
C GLU A 185 -2.04 11.07 -20.65
N GLY A 186 -1.81 11.60 -21.86
CA GLY A 186 -2.73 11.45 -22.97
C GLY A 186 -2.97 9.99 -23.38
N ALA A 187 -2.01 9.11 -23.18
CA ALA A 187 -2.17 7.69 -23.43
C ALA A 187 -3.05 7.01 -22.36
N ILE A 188 -2.90 7.43 -21.10
CA ILE A 188 -3.70 6.93 -19.97
C ILE A 188 -5.14 7.44 -20.05
N VAL A 189 -5.32 8.74 -20.27
CA VAL A 189 -6.64 9.40 -20.39
C VAL A 189 -7.48 8.76 -21.50
N ARG A 190 -6.89 8.44 -22.65
CA ARG A 190 -7.61 7.76 -23.75
C ARG A 190 -8.10 6.35 -23.42
N ARG A 191 -7.56 5.75 -22.34
CA ARG A 191 -7.98 4.41 -21.87
C ARG A 191 -9.06 4.48 -20.80
N ALA A 192 -9.37 5.68 -20.27
CA ALA A 192 -10.38 5.84 -19.24
C ALA A 192 -11.76 5.36 -19.77
N LYS A 193 -12.49 4.62 -18.94
CA LYS A 193 -13.83 4.09 -19.30
C LYS A 193 -14.85 5.18 -19.57
N ASP A 194 -14.67 6.34 -18.94
CA ASP A 194 -15.57 7.49 -19.03
C ASP A 194 -14.83 8.80 -18.73
N ARG A 195 -15.56 9.92 -18.87
CA ARG A 195 -15.03 11.27 -18.65
C ARG A 195 -14.65 11.52 -17.18
N GLU A 196 -15.37 10.95 -16.24
CA GLU A 196 -15.09 11.10 -14.81
C GLU A 196 -13.73 10.46 -14.47
N THR A 197 -13.52 9.23 -14.90
CA THR A 197 -12.25 8.52 -14.74
C THR A 197 -11.10 9.26 -15.42
N ALA A 198 -11.32 9.81 -16.62
CA ALA A 198 -10.34 10.64 -17.32
C ALA A 198 -9.97 11.89 -16.50
N GLN A 199 -10.97 12.54 -15.87
CA GLN A 199 -10.71 13.71 -15.03
C GLN A 199 -9.91 13.34 -13.79
N LYS A 200 -10.20 12.22 -13.13
CA LYS A 200 -9.42 11.73 -11.99
C LYS A 200 -7.92 11.53 -12.34
N VAL A 201 -7.61 11.05 -13.55
CA VAL A 201 -6.21 10.96 -14.02
C VAL A 201 -5.57 12.35 -14.08
N ILE A 202 -6.28 13.33 -14.65
CA ILE A 202 -5.79 14.70 -14.78
C ILE A 202 -5.56 15.32 -13.39
N ASP A 203 -6.53 15.16 -12.48
CA ASP A 203 -6.45 15.69 -11.11
C ASP A 203 -5.28 15.08 -10.34
N MET A 204 -5.04 13.78 -10.49
CA MET A 204 -3.91 13.07 -9.89
C MET A 204 -2.57 13.61 -10.43
N MET A 205 -2.45 13.84 -11.72
CA MET A 205 -1.23 14.41 -12.31
C MET A 205 -1.01 15.86 -11.85
N GLN A 206 -2.06 16.67 -11.82
CA GLN A 206 -2.01 18.05 -11.32
C GLN A 206 -1.62 18.12 -9.85
N TYR A 207 -2.10 17.17 -9.01
CA TYR A 207 -1.69 17.08 -7.62
C TYR A 207 -0.16 16.97 -7.50
N TRP A 208 0.47 16.04 -8.23
CA TRP A 208 1.91 15.84 -8.16
C TRP A 208 2.71 17.01 -8.76
N LEU A 209 2.22 17.63 -9.84
CA LEU A 209 2.85 18.82 -10.40
C LEU A 209 2.85 19.98 -9.39
N LYS A 210 1.73 20.18 -8.69
CA LYS A 210 1.60 21.18 -7.63
C LYS A 210 2.48 20.86 -6.41
N GLU A 211 2.56 19.60 -6.00
CA GLU A 211 3.46 19.17 -4.91
C GLU A 211 4.94 19.42 -5.23
N GLY A 212 5.32 19.39 -6.49
CA GLY A 212 6.66 19.72 -6.96
C GLY A 212 6.97 21.20 -7.09
N GLU A 213 5.96 22.05 -7.11
CA GLU A 213 6.13 23.48 -7.37
C GLU A 213 6.97 24.15 -6.29
N GLY A 214 8.02 24.85 -6.72
CA GLY A 214 8.94 25.55 -5.82
C GLY A 214 9.86 24.66 -4.98
N ARG A 215 9.85 23.34 -5.19
CA ARG A 215 10.73 22.39 -4.50
C ARG A 215 11.83 21.90 -5.45
N ASP A 216 13.04 21.71 -4.92
CA ASP A 216 14.11 20.98 -5.63
C ASP A 216 13.87 19.47 -5.48
N CYS A 217 12.85 18.98 -6.17
CA CYS A 217 12.49 17.58 -6.16
C CYS A 217 12.21 17.06 -7.58
N GLN A 218 12.34 15.75 -7.75
CA GLN A 218 12.30 15.09 -9.05
C GLN A 218 10.90 14.56 -9.38
N ILE A 219 9.85 15.32 -9.09
CA ILE A 219 8.46 14.89 -9.32
C ILE A 219 8.16 14.69 -10.82
N TYR A 220 8.92 15.36 -11.70
CA TYR A 220 8.74 15.31 -13.16
C TYR A 220 9.36 14.05 -13.82
N GLY A 221 9.37 12.91 -13.15
CA GLY A 221 9.80 11.66 -13.79
C GLY A 221 11.26 11.64 -14.20
N LYS A 222 12.16 12.17 -13.37
CA LYS A 222 13.59 12.25 -13.69
C LYS A 222 14.19 10.86 -13.91
N VAL A 223 14.95 10.73 -14.98
CA VAL A 223 15.77 9.56 -15.25
C VAL A 223 16.96 9.57 -14.29
N SER A 224 17.06 8.59 -13.41
CA SER A 224 18.19 8.48 -12.48
C SER A 224 19.46 8.04 -13.22
N PRO A 225 20.67 8.26 -12.62
CA PRO A 225 21.89 7.75 -13.20
C PRO A 225 21.86 6.24 -13.49
N GLY A 226 21.21 5.44 -12.64
CA GLY A 226 21.03 4.01 -12.87
C GLY A 226 20.11 3.70 -14.06
N ASN A 227 19.04 4.47 -14.24
CA ASN A 227 18.19 4.32 -15.43
C ASN A 227 18.95 4.66 -16.73
N ASN A 228 19.77 5.73 -16.73
CA ASN A 228 20.63 6.09 -17.86
C ASN A 228 21.65 4.98 -18.16
N ALA A 229 22.30 4.43 -17.14
CA ALA A 229 23.22 3.30 -17.30
C ALA A 229 22.51 2.05 -17.83
N GLY A 230 21.22 1.86 -17.51
CA GLY A 230 20.33 0.84 -18.06
C GLY A 230 19.78 1.15 -19.46
N GLY A 231 20.19 2.26 -20.08
CA GLY A 231 19.89 2.61 -21.48
C GLY A 231 18.71 3.54 -21.69
N ILE A 232 18.00 3.99 -20.63
CA ILE A 232 16.91 4.96 -20.77
C ILE A 232 17.48 6.35 -21.01
N SER A 233 17.07 7.00 -22.09
CA SER A 233 17.62 8.28 -22.51
C SER A 233 16.88 9.51 -21.98
N ASN A 234 15.57 9.38 -21.72
CA ASN A 234 14.72 10.51 -21.33
C ASN A 234 13.47 10.08 -20.54
N VAL A 235 12.80 11.08 -19.97
CA VAL A 235 11.60 10.91 -19.14
C VAL A 235 10.44 10.28 -19.89
N LEU A 236 10.22 10.65 -21.15
CA LEU A 236 9.11 10.11 -21.95
C LEU A 236 9.30 8.61 -22.22
N GLU A 237 10.52 8.18 -22.51
CA GLU A 237 10.85 6.76 -22.69
C GLU A 237 10.54 5.96 -21.39
N LYS A 238 10.95 6.49 -20.24
CA LYS A 238 10.63 5.90 -18.93
C LYS A 238 9.11 5.82 -18.71
N ALA A 239 8.38 6.90 -18.95
CA ALA A 239 6.94 6.97 -18.73
C ALA A 239 6.15 6.04 -19.66
N LEU A 240 6.51 5.96 -20.93
CA LEU A 240 5.89 5.03 -21.87
C LEU A 240 6.16 3.58 -21.48
N GLY A 241 7.38 3.27 -21.02
CA GLY A 241 7.74 1.97 -20.49
C GLY A 241 6.90 1.60 -19.25
N SER A 242 6.80 2.52 -18.29
CA SER A 242 6.01 2.32 -17.07
C SER A 242 4.52 2.10 -17.38
N ALA A 243 3.93 2.89 -18.27
CA ALA A 243 2.53 2.74 -18.69
C ALA A 243 2.19 1.36 -19.29
N LYS A 244 3.19 0.64 -19.84
CA LYS A 244 3.01 -0.71 -20.42
C LYS A 244 2.67 -1.76 -19.37
N LYS A 245 3.04 -1.57 -18.08
CA LYS A 245 2.65 -2.46 -16.99
C LYS A 245 1.12 -2.60 -16.89
N GLY A 246 0.37 -1.52 -17.18
CA GLY A 246 -1.09 -1.51 -17.16
C GLY A 246 -1.78 -2.19 -18.34
N GLY A 247 -1.03 -2.84 -19.27
CA GLY A 247 -1.60 -3.53 -20.44
C GLY A 247 -2.40 -2.64 -21.37
N SER A 248 -3.50 -3.18 -21.92
CA SER A 248 -4.40 -2.52 -22.86
C SER A 248 -5.87 -2.43 -22.40
N THR A 249 -6.20 -3.02 -21.26
CA THR A 249 -7.53 -2.98 -20.64
C THR A 249 -7.94 -1.54 -20.34
N PRO A 250 -9.23 -1.16 -20.52
CA PRO A 250 -9.72 0.15 -20.12
C PRO A 250 -9.41 0.47 -18.65
N LEU A 251 -9.07 1.72 -18.36
CA LEU A 251 -8.88 2.20 -17.00
C LEU A 251 -10.26 2.41 -16.35
N ASN A 252 -10.54 1.65 -15.30
CA ASN A 252 -11.84 1.62 -14.64
C ASN A 252 -11.94 2.64 -13.51
N ASP A 253 -10.86 2.91 -12.77
CA ASP A 253 -10.87 3.93 -11.73
C ASP A 253 -9.46 4.45 -11.42
N VAL A 254 -9.42 5.61 -10.76
CA VAL A 254 -8.24 6.17 -10.09
C VAL A 254 -8.63 6.36 -8.62
N ILE A 255 -7.92 5.67 -7.74
CA ILE A 255 -8.11 5.75 -6.30
C ILE A 255 -7.00 6.57 -5.65
N TRP A 256 -7.31 7.22 -4.54
CA TRP A 256 -6.31 7.89 -3.73
C TRP A 256 -5.54 6.88 -2.87
N TYR A 257 -4.46 7.35 -2.23
CA TYR A 257 -3.54 6.50 -1.48
C TYR A 257 -4.26 5.63 -0.44
N ALA A 258 -4.06 4.33 -0.54
CA ALA A 258 -4.64 3.32 0.36
C ALA A 258 -6.18 3.27 0.42
N GLU A 259 -6.88 3.95 -0.48
CA GLU A 259 -8.34 3.81 -0.60
C GLU A 259 -8.72 2.39 -1.07
N PRO A 260 -9.84 1.85 -0.60
CA PRO A 260 -10.28 0.52 -0.99
C PRO A 260 -10.50 0.40 -2.50
N LEU A 261 -10.00 -0.65 -3.11
CA LEU A 261 -10.28 -0.99 -4.50
C LEU A 261 -11.71 -1.52 -4.63
N THR A 262 -12.59 -0.71 -5.21
CA THR A 262 -14.02 -1.03 -5.37
C THR A 262 -14.39 -1.45 -6.80
N GLN A 263 -13.53 -1.16 -7.79
CA GLN A 263 -13.75 -1.50 -9.19
C GLN A 263 -12.81 -2.63 -9.63
N SER A 264 -13.36 -3.68 -10.25
CA SER A 264 -12.53 -4.72 -10.89
C SER A 264 -11.85 -4.19 -12.16
N GLY A 265 -10.89 -4.94 -12.68
CA GLY A 265 -10.15 -4.59 -13.90
C GLY A 265 -8.94 -3.70 -13.63
N PHE A 266 -8.56 -2.86 -14.59
CA PHE A 266 -7.38 -2.00 -14.47
C PHE A 266 -7.72 -0.70 -13.73
N ASN A 267 -6.92 -0.40 -12.71
CA ASN A 267 -7.04 0.80 -11.88
C ASN A 267 -5.66 1.44 -11.68
N ILE A 268 -5.65 2.69 -11.26
CA ILE A 268 -4.42 3.41 -10.85
C ILE A 268 -4.62 3.90 -9.41
N MET A 269 -3.60 3.73 -8.55
CA MET A 269 -3.58 4.31 -7.23
C MET A 269 -2.62 5.51 -7.19
N ASN A 270 -3.11 6.64 -6.68
CA ASN A 270 -2.28 7.78 -6.39
C ASN A 270 -1.32 7.45 -5.23
N SER A 271 -0.03 7.43 -5.50
CA SER A 271 1.01 7.13 -4.51
C SER A 271 2.31 7.89 -4.84
N PRO A 272 3.17 8.16 -3.87
CA PRO A 272 4.52 8.62 -4.17
C PRO A 272 5.30 7.51 -4.89
N SER A 273 6.23 7.88 -5.75
CA SER A 273 7.17 6.93 -6.39
C SER A 273 8.27 6.52 -5.39
N TYR A 274 7.85 5.76 -4.39
CA TYR A 274 8.69 5.23 -3.32
C TYR A 274 8.13 3.87 -2.90
N ASP A 275 8.79 2.81 -3.31
CA ASP A 275 8.34 1.41 -3.23
C ASP A 275 7.72 1.01 -1.87
N PRO A 276 8.37 1.27 -0.70
CA PRO A 276 7.78 0.86 0.57
C PRO A 276 6.42 1.51 0.87
N MET A 277 6.22 2.76 0.44
CA MET A 277 4.95 3.45 0.62
C MET A 277 3.91 2.98 -0.40
N SER A 278 4.30 2.83 -1.66
CA SER A 278 3.41 2.34 -2.71
C SER A 278 2.93 0.92 -2.40
N ALA A 279 3.83 0.01 -2.05
CA ALA A 279 3.50 -1.36 -1.66
C ALA A 279 2.55 -1.41 -0.45
N ALA A 280 2.82 -0.61 0.58
CA ALA A 280 1.94 -0.51 1.76
C ALA A 280 0.54 0.02 1.39
N GLY A 281 0.47 1.03 0.52
CA GLY A 281 -0.78 1.57 0.00
C GLY A 281 -1.57 0.54 -0.81
N LEU A 282 -0.92 -0.19 -1.71
CA LEU A 282 -1.53 -1.29 -2.48
C LEU A 282 -2.10 -2.38 -1.58
N PHE A 283 -1.34 -2.81 -0.58
CA PHE A 283 -1.83 -3.76 0.41
C PHE A 283 -3.08 -3.22 1.11
N ALA A 284 -3.01 -2.01 1.65
CA ALA A 284 -4.14 -1.39 2.34
C ALA A 284 -5.37 -1.16 1.42
N SER A 285 -5.17 -0.99 0.11
CA SER A 285 -6.25 -0.94 -0.88
C SER A 285 -6.90 -2.30 -1.18
N GLY A 286 -6.31 -3.39 -0.66
CA GLY A 286 -6.82 -4.76 -0.80
C GLY A 286 -6.10 -5.60 -1.85
N CYS A 287 -4.95 -5.16 -2.37
CA CYS A 287 -4.12 -6.00 -3.23
C CYS A 287 -3.54 -7.17 -2.43
N ASN A 288 -3.68 -8.39 -2.97
CA ASN A 288 -3.23 -9.62 -2.33
C ASN A 288 -2.00 -10.25 -3.03
N MET A 289 -1.49 -9.59 -4.07
CA MET A 289 -0.24 -9.90 -4.76
C MET A 289 0.41 -8.60 -5.23
N LEU A 290 1.74 -8.53 -5.19
CA LEU A 290 2.52 -7.43 -5.77
C LEU A 290 3.44 -7.96 -6.87
N ALA A 291 3.58 -7.19 -7.94
CA ALA A 291 4.48 -7.46 -9.06
C ALA A 291 5.39 -6.26 -9.28
N PHE A 292 6.69 -6.51 -9.27
CA PHE A 292 7.74 -5.54 -9.55
C PHE A 292 8.41 -5.87 -10.88
N THR A 293 8.57 -4.85 -11.74
CA THR A 293 9.25 -5.00 -13.03
C THR A 293 10.19 -3.87 -13.35
#